data_a9df65efac8c60ecdc4ec22a099412d9
#
_entry.id   a9df65efac8c60ecdc4ec22a099412d9
#
_cell.length_a   1.000
_cell.length_b   1.000
_cell.length_c   1.000
_cell.angle_alpha   90.00
_cell.angle_beta   90.00
_cell.angle_gamma   90.00
#
_symmetry.space_group_name_H-M   'P 1'
#
loop_
_entity.id
_entity.type
_entity.pdbx_description
1 polymer ?
#
loop_
_entity_poly.entity_id
_entity_poly.type
_entity_poly.pdbx_seq_one_letter_code
_entity_poly.pdbx_strand_id
1 'polypeptide(L)'
;MSVSPGEFSAIPQTVGEALQYCADRLASSDLHFGHGTDNPWDESVQLVLSIADLPLDADEGVLPHSLLPTQWKRIRELLTQRIEERVPLPYLLGRAWFAGLEFRCDERALVPRSPLAELLLRDFQPWYAGPQPARLLDLCCGGGCIGLAAAWYNPG
;
A
#
# COMPACT_ATOMS: atom_id res chain seq x y z
N MET A 1 14.45 -19.52 -25.75
CA MET A 1 14.37 -18.19 -26.38
C MET A 1 14.27 -17.18 -25.24
N SER A 2 15.38 -16.50 -24.96
CA SER A 2 15.47 -15.53 -23.89
C SER A 2 14.79 -14.24 -24.38
N VAL A 3 13.68 -13.87 -23.79
CA VAL A 3 13.07 -12.56 -24.00
C VAL A 3 13.89 -11.57 -23.19
N SER A 4 14.65 -10.72 -23.86
CA SER A 4 15.33 -9.59 -23.23
C SER A 4 14.31 -8.70 -22.56
N PRO A 5 14.53 -8.21 -21.31
CA PRO A 5 13.67 -7.22 -20.69
C PRO A 5 13.69 -5.98 -21.57
N GLY A 6 12.51 -5.59 -22.07
CA GLY A 6 12.37 -4.44 -22.96
C GLY A 6 12.95 -3.20 -22.28
N GLU A 7 14.01 -2.64 -22.88
CA GLU A 7 14.45 -1.28 -22.62
C GLU A 7 13.28 -0.34 -22.93
N PHE A 8 12.54 0.10 -21.92
CA PHE A 8 11.71 1.29 -22.04
C PHE A 8 12.67 2.47 -22.26
N SER A 9 12.91 2.79 -23.52
CA SER A 9 13.87 3.81 -23.96
C SER A 9 13.42 5.25 -23.62
N ALA A 10 12.23 5.44 -23.07
CA ALA A 10 11.70 6.76 -22.73
C ALA A 10 11.38 6.85 -21.23
N ILE A 11 11.72 8.00 -20.65
CA ILE A 11 11.35 8.35 -19.28
C ILE A 11 9.83 8.55 -19.25
N PRO A 12 9.06 7.86 -18.37
CA PRO A 12 7.63 8.10 -18.22
C PRO A 12 7.31 9.57 -17.98
N GLN A 13 6.36 10.09 -18.75
CA GLN A 13 5.93 11.48 -18.69
C GLN A 13 4.59 11.63 -17.97
N THR A 14 3.82 10.53 -17.89
CA THR A 14 2.50 10.50 -17.28
C THR A 14 2.40 9.47 -16.16
N VAL A 15 1.39 9.64 -15.32
CA VAL A 15 1.04 8.68 -14.27
C VAL A 15 0.81 7.29 -14.88
N GLY A 16 0.03 7.19 -15.98
CA GLY A 16 -0.27 5.93 -16.62
C GLY A 16 0.98 5.19 -17.14
N GLU A 17 1.92 5.91 -17.75
CA GLU A 17 3.19 5.33 -18.20
C GLU A 17 4.04 4.84 -17.02
N ALA A 18 4.06 5.59 -15.92
CA ALA A 18 4.80 5.20 -14.73
C ALA A 18 4.17 3.98 -14.04
N LEU A 19 2.83 3.90 -13.98
CA LEU A 19 2.11 2.73 -13.47
C LEU A 19 2.47 1.47 -14.25
N GLN A 20 2.39 1.54 -15.58
CA GLN A 20 2.72 0.40 -16.43
C GLN A 20 4.19 -0.03 -16.27
N TYR A 21 5.11 0.94 -16.26
CA TYR A 21 6.52 0.67 -16.03
C TYR A 21 6.76 -0.05 -14.69
N CYS A 22 6.19 0.47 -13.60
CA CYS A 22 6.36 -0.12 -12.27
C CYS A 22 5.75 -1.52 -12.19
N ALA A 23 4.54 -1.72 -12.74
CA ALA A 23 3.86 -3.01 -12.75
C ALA A 23 4.67 -4.07 -13.51
N ASP A 24 5.20 -3.74 -14.69
CA ASP A 24 6.03 -4.66 -15.48
C ASP A 24 7.32 -5.03 -14.77
N ARG A 25 7.97 -4.06 -14.11
CA ARG A 25 9.19 -4.28 -13.32
C ARG A 25 8.93 -5.17 -12.09
N LEU A 26 7.83 -4.93 -11.37
CA LEU A 26 7.42 -5.73 -10.22
C LEU A 26 7.02 -7.14 -10.66
N ALA A 27 6.25 -7.29 -11.74
CA ALA A 27 5.82 -8.58 -12.26
C ALA A 27 6.97 -9.45 -12.77
N SER A 28 8.03 -8.84 -13.30
CA SER A 28 9.22 -9.54 -13.77
C SER A 28 10.21 -9.90 -12.65
N SER A 29 9.97 -9.43 -11.43
CA SER A 29 10.83 -9.68 -10.28
C SER A 29 10.33 -10.88 -9.47
N ASP A 30 11.25 -11.57 -8.78
CA ASP A 30 10.93 -12.65 -7.84
C ASP A 30 10.56 -12.06 -6.47
N LEU A 31 9.43 -11.34 -6.40
CA LEU A 31 8.91 -10.73 -5.19
C LEU A 31 7.67 -11.44 -4.69
N HIS A 32 7.55 -11.48 -3.37
CA HIS A 32 6.29 -11.85 -2.71
C HIS A 32 5.47 -10.59 -2.42
N PHE A 33 4.21 -10.61 -2.84
CA PHE A 33 3.21 -9.60 -2.52
C PHE A 33 2.37 -10.06 -1.31
N GLY A 34 1.79 -9.16 -0.55
CA GLY A 34 1.02 -9.50 0.66
C GLY A 34 1.28 -8.57 1.85
N HIS A 35 1.92 -7.41 1.59
CA HIS A 35 2.15 -6.37 2.59
C HIS A 35 1.22 -5.16 2.37
N GLY A 36 -0.08 -5.44 2.13
CA GLY A 36 -1.10 -4.42 1.85
C GLY A 36 -1.59 -4.44 0.40
N THR A 37 -0.90 -5.15 -0.49
CA THR A 37 -1.28 -5.40 -1.88
C THR A 37 -1.00 -6.87 -2.20
N ASP A 38 -1.79 -7.46 -3.09
CA ASP A 38 -1.68 -8.90 -3.42
C ASP A 38 -1.08 -9.13 -4.81
N ASN A 39 -0.78 -8.08 -5.56
CA ASN A 39 -0.29 -8.17 -6.92
C ASN A 39 0.57 -6.96 -7.32
N PRO A 40 1.37 -7.09 -8.43
CA PRO A 40 2.25 -6.03 -8.92
C PRO A 40 1.53 -4.74 -9.31
N TRP A 41 0.33 -4.84 -9.86
CA TRP A 41 -0.44 -3.68 -10.31
C TRP A 41 -0.85 -2.79 -9.13
N ASP A 42 -1.50 -3.37 -8.13
CA ASP A 42 -1.94 -2.62 -6.94
C ASP A 42 -0.77 -2.01 -6.19
N GLU A 43 0.38 -2.72 -6.13
CA GLU A 43 1.59 -2.17 -5.52
C GLU A 43 2.15 -1.00 -6.34
N SER A 44 2.10 -1.06 -7.68
CA SER A 44 2.49 0.07 -8.53
C SER A 44 1.56 1.27 -8.37
N VAL A 45 0.25 1.05 -8.23
CA VAL A 45 -0.74 2.10 -7.95
C VAL A 45 -0.41 2.79 -6.63
N GLN A 46 -0.19 2.03 -5.57
CA GLN A 46 0.22 2.59 -4.28
C GLN A 46 1.50 3.43 -4.39
N LEU A 47 2.53 2.93 -5.07
CA LEU A 47 3.80 3.63 -5.22
C LEU A 47 3.63 4.94 -6.01
N VAL A 48 3.07 4.85 -7.20
CA VAL A 48 3.01 5.98 -8.14
C VAL A 48 2.07 7.07 -7.64
N LEU A 49 0.84 6.71 -7.23
CA LEU A 49 -0.13 7.71 -6.75
C LEU A 49 0.35 8.37 -5.46
N SER A 50 1.01 7.61 -4.57
CA SER A 50 1.60 8.17 -3.35
C SER A 50 2.65 9.24 -3.62
N ILE A 51 3.51 9.04 -4.62
CA ILE A 51 4.57 10.01 -4.95
C ILE A 51 4.05 11.14 -5.83
N ALA A 52 3.01 10.88 -6.62
CA ALA A 52 2.32 11.90 -7.41
C ALA A 52 1.41 12.80 -6.55
N ASP A 53 1.22 12.47 -5.26
CA ASP A 53 0.30 13.16 -4.35
C ASP A 53 -1.16 13.12 -4.84
N LEU A 54 -1.57 11.94 -5.34
CA LEU A 54 -2.91 11.66 -5.84
C LEU A 54 -3.64 10.69 -4.90
N PRO A 55 -4.98 10.78 -4.81
CA PRO A 55 -5.77 9.82 -4.05
C PRO A 55 -5.58 8.38 -4.55
N LEU A 56 -5.50 7.41 -3.66
CA LEU A 56 -5.33 6.00 -4.05
C LEU A 56 -6.59 5.39 -4.68
N ASP A 57 -7.74 5.99 -4.43
CA ASP A 57 -9.04 5.65 -5.01
C ASP A 57 -9.39 6.50 -6.25
N ALA A 58 -8.40 7.22 -6.81
CA ALA A 58 -8.60 7.99 -8.02
C ALA A 58 -9.00 7.06 -9.19
N ASP A 59 -9.90 7.55 -10.03
CA ASP A 59 -10.31 6.87 -11.25
C ASP A 59 -9.26 6.99 -12.37
N GLU A 60 -9.52 6.39 -13.53
CA GLU A 60 -8.64 6.43 -14.69
C GLU A 60 -8.36 7.83 -15.23
N GLY A 61 -9.11 8.84 -14.81
CA GLY A 61 -8.90 10.24 -15.19
C GLY A 61 -7.54 10.79 -14.77
N VAL A 62 -6.85 10.14 -13.83
CA VAL A 62 -5.49 10.55 -13.41
C VAL A 62 -4.38 10.05 -14.33
N LEU A 63 -4.65 9.05 -15.18
CA LEU A 63 -3.63 8.42 -16.03
C LEU A 63 -2.88 9.42 -16.95
N PRO A 64 -3.53 10.42 -17.57
CA PRO A 64 -2.86 11.41 -18.40
C PRO A 64 -2.15 12.52 -17.61
N HIS A 65 -2.25 12.56 -16.27
CA HIS A 65 -1.55 13.57 -15.49
C HIS A 65 -0.04 13.46 -15.67
N SER A 66 0.59 14.61 -15.90
CA SER A 66 2.04 14.68 -16.06
C SER A 66 2.77 14.42 -14.75
N LEU A 67 3.84 13.64 -14.80
CA LEU A 67 4.76 13.45 -13.68
C LEU A 67 5.91 14.45 -13.74
N LEU A 68 6.23 15.03 -12.59
CA LEU A 68 7.44 15.82 -12.46
C LEU A 68 8.69 14.92 -12.51
N PRO A 69 9.81 15.40 -13.08
CA PRO A 69 11.07 14.65 -13.10
C PRO A 69 11.54 14.23 -11.70
N THR A 70 11.27 15.03 -10.68
CA THR A 70 11.57 14.73 -9.27
C THR A 70 10.73 13.59 -8.72
N GLN A 71 9.44 13.55 -9.08
CA GLN A 71 8.53 12.46 -8.69
C GLN A 71 8.96 11.15 -9.36
N TRP A 72 9.25 11.18 -10.67
CA TRP A 72 9.74 10.01 -11.38
C TRP A 72 11.06 9.49 -10.79
N LYS A 73 12.00 10.39 -10.49
CA LYS A 73 13.25 10.00 -9.81
C LYS A 73 12.95 9.26 -8.50
N ARG A 74 12.06 9.79 -7.68
CA ARG A 74 11.69 9.19 -6.39
C ARG A 74 11.01 7.83 -6.56
N ILE A 75 10.07 7.71 -7.50
CA ILE A 75 9.41 6.43 -7.83
C ILE A 75 10.47 5.38 -8.17
N ARG A 76 11.41 5.72 -9.02
CA ARG A 76 12.47 4.82 -9.46
C ARG A 76 13.39 4.37 -8.32
N GLU A 77 13.76 5.29 -7.43
CA GLU A 77 14.56 4.97 -6.24
C GLU A 77 13.84 3.97 -5.34
N LEU A 78 12.57 4.22 -5.03
CA LEU A 78 11.77 3.33 -4.18
C LEU A 78 11.51 1.97 -4.85
N LEU A 79 11.22 1.96 -6.15
CA LEU A 79 11.04 0.72 -6.91
C LEU A 79 12.33 -0.13 -6.90
N THR A 80 13.50 0.50 -7.02
CA THR A 80 14.79 -0.19 -6.93
C THR A 80 14.98 -0.81 -5.54
N GLN A 81 14.76 -0.06 -4.47
CA GLN A 81 14.85 -0.59 -3.11
C GLN A 81 13.86 -1.73 -2.87
N ARG A 82 12.63 -1.61 -3.40
CA ARG A 82 11.62 -2.67 -3.32
C ARG A 82 12.07 -3.96 -3.99
N ILE A 83 12.68 -3.87 -5.17
CA ILE A 83 13.10 -5.02 -5.98
C ILE A 83 14.42 -5.60 -5.48
N GLU A 84 15.43 -4.78 -5.29
CA GLU A 84 16.80 -5.23 -5.01
C GLU A 84 17.01 -5.52 -3.52
N GLU A 85 16.50 -4.67 -2.65
CA GLU A 85 16.64 -4.79 -1.21
C GLU A 85 15.47 -5.54 -0.56
N ARG A 86 14.41 -5.82 -1.34
CA ARG A 86 13.17 -6.51 -0.90
C ARG A 86 12.45 -5.81 0.27
N VAL A 87 12.66 -4.51 0.42
CA VAL A 87 11.99 -3.73 1.46
C VAL A 87 10.50 -3.61 1.14
N PRO A 88 9.58 -3.95 2.05
CA PRO A 88 8.16 -3.77 1.84
C PRO A 88 7.77 -2.33 1.50
N LEU A 89 6.91 -2.15 0.49
CA LEU A 89 6.50 -0.81 0.04
C LEU A 89 5.96 0.09 1.15
N PRO A 90 5.15 -0.38 2.12
CA PRO A 90 4.68 0.46 3.23
C PRO A 90 5.82 1.09 4.05
N TYR A 91 6.94 0.39 4.23
CA TYR A 91 8.11 0.96 4.93
C TYR A 91 8.80 2.03 4.09
N LEU A 92 8.89 1.82 2.78
CA LEU A 92 9.47 2.79 1.84
C LEU A 92 8.63 4.07 1.74
N LEU A 93 7.31 3.95 1.81
CA LEU A 93 6.36 5.07 1.81
C LEU A 93 6.21 5.72 3.20
N GLY A 94 6.60 5.01 4.28
CA GLY A 94 6.41 5.46 5.65
C GLY A 94 4.95 5.41 6.12
N ARG A 95 4.07 4.73 5.37
CA ARG A 95 2.63 4.65 5.64
C ARG A 95 2.02 3.34 5.14
N ALA A 96 0.95 2.92 5.80
CA ALA A 96 0.15 1.76 5.45
C ALA A 96 -1.32 2.03 5.74
N TRP A 97 -2.20 1.26 5.09
CA TRP A 97 -3.65 1.36 5.30
C TRP A 97 -4.16 0.12 6.02
N PHE A 98 -5.03 0.33 6.99
CA PHE A 98 -5.71 -0.73 7.70
C PHE A 98 -7.14 -0.31 8.02
N ALA A 99 -8.11 -1.15 7.67
CA ALA A 99 -9.54 -0.85 7.85
C ALA A 99 -9.94 0.54 7.30
N GLY A 100 -9.39 0.97 6.16
CA GLY A 100 -9.68 2.27 5.55
C GLY A 100 -8.99 3.48 6.18
N LEU A 101 -8.18 3.28 7.22
CA LEU A 101 -7.44 4.34 7.90
C LEU A 101 -5.96 4.30 7.51
N GLU A 102 -5.34 5.48 7.35
CA GLU A 102 -3.91 5.60 7.13
C GLU A 102 -3.14 5.62 8.46
N PHE A 103 -2.08 4.83 8.53
CA PHE A 103 -1.18 4.75 9.68
C PHE A 103 0.26 5.00 9.28
N ARG A 104 1.04 5.62 10.16
CA ARG A 104 2.48 5.62 10.02
C ARG A 104 3.02 4.19 10.12
N CYS A 105 3.93 3.84 9.21
CA CYS A 105 4.50 2.50 9.13
C CYS A 105 5.99 2.57 8.87
N ASP A 106 6.77 1.91 9.73
CA ASP A 106 8.19 1.73 9.55
C ASP A 106 8.63 0.36 10.12
N GLU A 107 9.88 -0.01 9.92
CA GLU A 107 10.44 -1.31 10.27
C GLU A 107 10.41 -1.68 11.76
N ARG A 108 10.08 -0.73 12.65
CA ARG A 108 9.95 -0.98 14.11
C ARG A 108 8.71 -1.80 14.45
N ALA A 109 7.72 -1.86 13.55
CA ALA A 109 6.50 -2.66 13.73
C ALA A 109 6.14 -3.36 12.42
N LEU A 110 5.44 -4.50 12.51
CA LEU A 110 4.93 -5.20 11.34
C LEU A 110 3.97 -4.30 10.56
N VAL A 111 4.01 -4.45 9.21
CA VAL A 111 3.02 -3.81 8.33
C VAL A 111 1.62 -4.19 8.80
N PRO A 112 0.71 -3.21 8.99
CA PRO A 112 -0.67 -3.47 9.39
C PRO A 112 -1.38 -4.35 8.35
N ARG A 113 -1.69 -5.57 8.74
CA ARG A 113 -2.48 -6.51 7.93
C ARG A 113 -3.15 -7.50 8.85
N SER A 114 -4.46 -7.58 8.81
CA SER A 114 -5.21 -8.54 9.61
C SER A 114 -6.62 -8.69 9.06
N PRO A 115 -7.20 -9.90 9.03
CA PRO A 115 -8.60 -10.12 8.72
C PRO A 115 -9.55 -9.47 9.75
N LEU A 116 -9.01 -9.04 10.90
CA LEU A 116 -9.77 -8.29 11.89
C LEU A 116 -10.29 -6.95 11.37
N ALA A 117 -9.74 -6.40 10.27
CA ALA A 117 -10.30 -5.20 9.63
C ALA A 117 -11.78 -5.39 9.28
N GLU A 118 -12.12 -6.52 8.64
CA GLU A 118 -13.52 -6.81 8.29
C GLU A 118 -14.42 -6.95 9.52
N LEU A 119 -13.89 -7.54 10.58
CA LEU A 119 -14.62 -7.70 11.83
C LEU A 119 -14.94 -6.35 12.48
N LEU A 120 -13.97 -5.45 12.51
CA LEU A 120 -14.13 -4.09 13.03
C LEU A 120 -15.17 -3.29 12.22
N LEU A 121 -15.13 -3.40 10.89
CA LEU A 121 -16.07 -2.72 10.00
C LEU A 121 -17.50 -3.27 10.08
N ARG A 122 -17.70 -4.45 10.69
CA ARG A 122 -18.99 -5.11 10.89
C ARG A 122 -19.42 -5.15 12.36
N ASP A 123 -18.95 -4.22 13.18
CA ASP A 123 -19.29 -4.18 14.62
C ASP A 123 -19.06 -5.52 15.32
N PHE A 124 -17.95 -6.19 15.00
CA PHE A 124 -17.54 -7.51 15.51
C PHE A 124 -18.46 -8.68 15.11
N GLN A 125 -19.43 -8.46 14.20
CA GLN A 125 -20.30 -9.52 13.70
C GLN A 125 -19.55 -10.51 12.79
N PRO A 126 -19.92 -11.82 12.78
CA PRO A 126 -21.00 -12.45 13.56
C PRO A 126 -20.54 -12.98 14.94
N TRP A 127 -19.27 -12.75 15.32
CA TRP A 127 -18.67 -13.38 16.50
C TRP A 127 -19.10 -12.76 17.82
N TYR A 128 -19.57 -11.52 17.79
CA TYR A 128 -20.07 -10.83 18.96
C TYR A 128 -21.43 -10.19 18.65
N ALA A 129 -22.45 -10.61 19.40
CA ALA A 129 -23.84 -10.13 19.26
C ALA A 129 -24.34 -9.33 20.48
N GLY A 130 -23.43 -8.93 21.35
CA GLY A 130 -23.73 -8.12 22.53
C GLY A 130 -23.79 -6.62 22.26
N PRO A 131 -24.00 -5.80 23.30
CA PRO A 131 -23.85 -4.35 23.20
C PRO A 131 -22.42 -4.00 22.85
N GLN A 132 -22.17 -2.80 22.28
CA GLN A 132 -20.81 -2.37 21.94
C GLN A 132 -19.85 -2.56 23.12
N PRO A 133 -18.65 -3.14 22.88
CA PRO A 133 -17.70 -3.36 23.95
C PRO A 133 -17.22 -2.03 24.55
N ALA A 134 -17.39 -1.85 25.85
CA ALA A 134 -16.90 -0.66 26.57
C ALA A 134 -15.36 -0.66 26.74
N ARG A 135 -14.71 -1.80 26.55
CA ARG A 135 -13.25 -1.95 26.64
C ARG A 135 -12.78 -2.97 25.64
N LEU A 136 -11.66 -2.65 24.97
CA LEU A 136 -10.95 -3.53 24.03
C LEU A 136 -9.50 -3.63 24.47
N LEU A 137 -8.94 -4.82 24.50
CA LEU A 137 -7.53 -5.07 24.71
C LEU A 137 -6.88 -5.55 23.41
N ASP A 138 -5.99 -4.73 22.85
CA ASP A 138 -5.15 -5.11 21.71
C ASP A 138 -3.82 -5.67 22.24
N LEU A 139 -3.75 -6.99 22.36
CA LEU A 139 -2.57 -7.68 22.89
C LEU A 139 -1.55 -7.90 21.77
N CYS A 140 -0.28 -7.57 22.03
CA CYS A 140 0.79 -7.57 21.01
C CYS A 140 0.51 -6.58 19.86
N CYS A 141 0.02 -5.41 20.18
CA CYS A 141 -0.58 -4.42 19.28
C CYS A 141 0.32 -3.94 18.10
N GLY A 142 1.63 -4.20 18.13
CA GLY A 142 2.55 -3.68 17.10
C GLY A 142 2.45 -2.16 16.97
N GLY A 143 2.06 -1.66 15.80
CA GLY A 143 1.81 -0.24 15.57
C GLY A 143 0.48 0.28 16.15
N GLY A 144 -0.30 -0.55 16.84
CA GLY A 144 -1.58 -0.19 17.47
C GLY A 144 -2.74 0.00 16.50
N CYS A 145 -2.60 -0.40 15.25
CA CYS A 145 -3.59 -0.13 14.20
C CYS A 145 -4.96 -0.80 14.46
N ILE A 146 -5.00 -2.00 15.08
CA ILE A 146 -6.24 -2.70 15.40
C ILE A 146 -6.99 -1.96 16.50
N GLY A 147 -6.31 -1.65 17.61
CA GLY A 147 -6.91 -0.92 18.72
C GLY A 147 -7.38 0.48 18.33
N LEU A 148 -6.59 1.21 17.54
CA LEU A 148 -6.96 2.54 17.05
C LEU A 148 -8.13 2.49 16.07
N ALA A 149 -8.16 1.55 15.13
CA ALA A 149 -9.28 1.36 14.23
C ALA A 149 -10.56 0.94 15.00
N ALA A 150 -10.41 0.06 15.99
CA ALA A 150 -11.55 -0.30 16.86
C ALA A 150 -12.13 0.92 17.57
N ALA A 151 -11.28 1.77 18.15
CA ALA A 151 -11.74 3.00 18.82
C ALA A 151 -12.34 4.03 17.83
N TRP A 152 -11.86 4.07 16.60
CA TRP A 152 -12.39 4.96 15.56
C TRP A 152 -13.79 4.57 15.13
N TYR A 153 -14.02 3.29 14.85
CA TYR A 153 -15.32 2.79 14.36
C TYR A 153 -16.34 2.54 15.47
N ASN A 154 -15.88 2.39 16.71
CA ASN A 154 -16.72 2.12 17.86
C ASN A 154 -16.44 3.14 18.98
N PRO A 155 -16.74 4.43 18.76
CA PRO A 155 -16.59 5.44 19.79
C PRO A 155 -17.67 5.20 20.86
N GLY A 156 -17.30 4.61 22.01
CA GLY A 156 -18.17 4.34 23.15
C GLY A 156 -18.57 5.59 23.92
#